data_5062a6f44f9c596717f43ea7daa88a98
#
_entry.id   5062a6f44f9c596717f43ea7daa88a98
#
_cell.length_a   1.000
_cell.length_b   1.000
_cell.length_c   1.000
_cell.angle_alpha   90.00
_cell.angle_beta   90.00
_cell.angle_gamma   90.00
#
_symmetry.space_group_name_H-M   'P 1'
#
loop_
_entity.id
_entity.type
_entity.pdbx_description
1 polymer ?
#
loop_
_entity_poly.entity_id
_entity_poly.type
_entity_poly.pdbx_seq_one_letter_code
_entity_poly.pdbx_strand_id
1 'polypeptide(L)'
;AFKAVLDGLPFQVNEFSLANYILMKDRDIASMMAIPVFLNRAFRHGSLYVRKDGDLSHPRQLKGKMIGAREYTQTAGVWWRGLMIDEYDLHWRDINWVSEKKQRFAPPAEAGVEALDEDLEQLVIDGEIDAILAPSTNDGKKPKDVQMLRPLFPDTEAAERDYFARTGIYPLNHAVVIHNETLAKFPNAPKLLFDAYCASKKQFYAEGSNLNPWGDETDLDLIPFGLTDKNREIVRTLMRYLHEQLFISNLPDIDGLFVDGVADWVDV
;
A
#
# COMPACT_ATOMS: atom_id res chain seq x y z
N ALA A 1 -5.01 14.13 5.42
CA ALA A 1 -5.19 14.33 3.98
C ALA A 1 -6.21 13.34 3.40
N PHE A 2 -6.02 12.02 3.44
CA PHE A 2 -6.92 11.03 2.80
C PHE A 2 -8.37 11.10 3.26
N LYS A 3 -8.63 11.28 4.56
CA LYS A 3 -9.98 11.45 5.09
C LYS A 3 -10.69 12.65 4.44
N ALA A 4 -9.99 13.77 4.24
CA ALA A 4 -10.55 14.95 3.62
C ALA A 4 -11.03 14.67 2.18
N VAL A 5 -10.24 13.91 1.40
CA VAL A 5 -10.61 13.49 0.04
C VAL A 5 -11.90 12.65 0.05
N LEU A 6 -11.99 11.70 0.98
CA LEU A 6 -13.13 10.79 1.12
C LEU A 6 -14.38 11.50 1.66
N ASP A 7 -14.20 12.50 2.52
CA ASP A 7 -15.29 13.32 3.06
C ASP A 7 -15.76 14.40 2.05
N GLY A 8 -15.21 14.42 0.81
CA GLY A 8 -15.57 15.38 -0.22
C GLY A 8 -15.11 16.81 0.09
N LEU A 9 -14.12 16.98 0.98
CA LEU A 9 -13.55 18.29 1.25
C LEU A 9 -12.76 18.79 0.03
N PRO A 10 -12.77 20.09 -0.27
CA PRO A 10 -12.15 20.63 -1.46
C PRO A 10 -10.63 20.44 -1.39
N PHE A 11 -10.07 19.85 -2.44
CA PHE A 11 -8.64 19.79 -2.70
C PHE A 11 -8.39 20.01 -4.18
N GLN A 12 -7.22 20.49 -4.54
CA GLN A 12 -6.81 20.64 -5.93
C GLN A 12 -5.93 19.48 -6.38
N VAL A 13 -4.91 19.19 -5.57
CA VAL A 13 -3.95 18.10 -5.78
C VAL A 13 -3.69 17.43 -4.44
N ASN A 14 -3.59 16.12 -4.42
CA ASN A 14 -3.29 15.37 -3.20
C ASN A 14 -2.51 14.09 -3.51
N GLU A 15 -1.74 13.59 -2.55
CA GLU A 15 -1.27 12.21 -2.51
C GLU A 15 -2.40 11.32 -1.97
N PHE A 16 -2.69 10.21 -2.65
CA PHE A 16 -3.82 9.36 -2.27
C PHE A 16 -3.50 7.87 -2.39
N SER A 17 -4.18 7.05 -1.57
CA SER A 17 -4.09 5.60 -1.57
C SER A 17 -4.45 5.03 -2.94
N LEU A 18 -3.52 4.32 -3.58
CA LEU A 18 -3.72 3.78 -4.92
C LEU A 18 -4.81 2.69 -4.94
N ALA A 19 -4.85 1.81 -3.94
CA ALA A 19 -5.91 0.80 -3.85
C ALA A 19 -7.30 1.42 -3.67
N ASN A 20 -7.42 2.42 -2.77
CA ASN A 20 -8.70 3.11 -2.58
C ASN A 20 -9.12 3.90 -3.82
N TYR A 21 -8.16 4.50 -4.53
CA TYR A 21 -8.43 5.18 -5.80
C TYR A 21 -8.97 4.22 -6.86
N ILE A 22 -8.32 3.07 -7.07
CA ILE A 22 -8.78 2.04 -8.02
C ILE A 22 -10.18 1.54 -7.64
N LEU A 23 -10.43 1.29 -6.34
CA LEU A 23 -11.74 0.91 -5.84
C LEU A 23 -12.80 1.99 -6.11
N MET A 24 -12.46 3.26 -5.92
CA MET A 24 -13.37 4.38 -6.22
C MET A 24 -13.67 4.49 -7.72
N LYS A 25 -12.69 4.20 -8.58
CA LYS A 25 -12.87 4.15 -10.04
C LYS A 25 -13.80 3.01 -10.45
N ASP A 26 -13.63 1.81 -9.89
CA ASP A 26 -14.50 0.65 -10.15
C ASP A 26 -15.96 0.93 -9.76
N ARG A 27 -16.18 1.74 -8.72
CA ARG A 27 -17.50 2.11 -8.19
C ARG A 27 -18.09 3.40 -8.80
N ASP A 28 -17.38 4.01 -9.74
CA ASP A 28 -17.77 5.29 -10.37
C ASP A 28 -18.03 6.43 -9.38
N ILE A 29 -17.25 6.49 -8.30
CA ILE A 29 -17.34 7.53 -7.25
C ILE A 29 -16.08 8.40 -7.15
N ALA A 30 -15.12 8.23 -8.06
CA ALA A 30 -13.90 9.02 -8.06
C ALA A 30 -14.11 10.41 -8.68
N SER A 31 -13.94 11.47 -7.89
CA SER A 31 -13.98 12.87 -8.35
C SER A 31 -12.61 13.40 -8.79
N MET A 32 -11.67 12.52 -9.12
CA MET A 32 -10.27 12.84 -9.38
C MET A 32 -9.67 11.88 -10.39
N MET A 33 -8.56 12.29 -11.01
CA MET A 33 -7.72 11.46 -11.87
C MET A 33 -6.29 11.43 -11.34
N ALA A 34 -5.61 10.30 -11.48
CA ALA A 34 -4.21 10.18 -11.10
C ALA A 34 -3.28 10.69 -12.21
N ILE A 35 -2.10 11.16 -11.79
CA ILE A 35 -0.92 11.26 -12.65
C ILE A 35 0.10 10.21 -12.23
N PRO A 36 1.00 9.76 -13.11
CA PRO A 36 1.91 8.65 -12.79
C PRO A 36 3.12 9.10 -11.95
N VAL A 37 2.82 9.73 -10.82
CA VAL A 37 3.77 10.12 -9.77
C VAL A 37 3.46 9.29 -8.53
N PHE A 38 4.41 8.43 -8.14
CA PHE A 38 4.25 7.43 -7.09
C PHE A 38 5.19 7.74 -5.93
N LEU A 39 4.73 8.60 -5.02
CA LEU A 39 5.55 9.16 -3.93
C LEU A 39 5.85 8.15 -2.82
N ASN A 40 5.00 7.16 -2.63
CA ASN A 40 5.12 6.20 -1.54
C ASN A 40 5.16 4.77 -2.07
N ARG A 41 6.28 4.10 -1.79
CA ARG A 41 6.47 2.66 -1.99
C ARG A 41 6.98 2.05 -0.70
N ALA A 42 6.64 0.83 -0.41
CA ALA A 42 7.25 0.08 0.68
C ALA A 42 7.01 -1.42 0.51
N PHE A 43 8.00 -2.22 0.86
CA PHE A 43 7.83 -3.65 1.02
C PHE A 43 6.83 -3.96 2.15
N ARG A 44 6.27 -5.16 2.14
CA ARG A 44 5.18 -5.52 3.05
C ARG A 44 5.51 -6.70 3.98
N HIS A 45 6.66 -7.31 3.84
CA HIS A 45 7.11 -8.38 4.74
C HIS A 45 7.16 -7.91 6.19
N GLY A 46 7.62 -6.68 6.44
CA GLY A 46 7.66 -6.08 7.77
C GLY A 46 6.33 -5.51 8.29
N SER A 47 5.23 -5.67 7.56
CA SER A 47 3.95 -5.02 7.93
C SER A 47 3.05 -5.87 8.83
N LEU A 48 3.39 -7.12 9.13
CA LEU A 48 2.68 -7.95 10.09
C LEU A 48 3.50 -8.10 11.37
N TYR A 49 2.90 -7.74 12.48
CA TYR A 49 3.52 -7.80 13.81
C TYR A 49 2.88 -8.87 14.67
N VAL A 50 3.72 -9.61 15.36
CA VAL A 50 3.37 -10.67 16.31
C VAL A 50 3.99 -10.40 17.66
N ARG A 51 3.57 -11.10 18.70
CA ARG A 51 4.21 -11.01 20.02
C ARG A 51 5.69 -11.40 19.94
N LYS A 52 6.52 -10.65 20.64
CA LYS A 52 7.98 -10.87 20.67
C LYS A 52 8.36 -12.21 21.29
N ASP A 53 7.61 -12.65 22.29
CA ASP A 53 7.78 -13.92 23.03
C ASP A 53 7.01 -15.10 22.41
N GLY A 54 6.31 -14.88 21.29
CA GLY A 54 5.54 -15.91 20.59
C GLY A 54 6.33 -16.68 19.54
N ASP A 55 5.81 -17.83 19.12
CA ASP A 55 6.46 -18.78 18.19
C ASP A 55 6.17 -18.50 16.70
N LEU A 56 5.31 -17.54 16.37
CA LEU A 56 4.98 -17.21 14.99
C LEU A 56 6.16 -16.53 14.31
N SER A 57 6.68 -17.14 13.25
CA SER A 57 7.86 -16.68 12.53
C SER A 57 7.80 -16.90 11.02
N HIS A 58 6.68 -17.48 10.53
CA HIS A 58 6.51 -17.79 9.12
C HIS A 58 5.04 -17.68 8.69
N PRO A 59 4.72 -17.14 7.50
CA PRO A 59 3.35 -16.95 7.04
C PRO A 59 2.46 -18.18 7.09
N ARG A 60 2.98 -19.38 6.79
CA ARG A 60 2.20 -20.63 6.83
C ARG A 60 1.63 -20.97 8.20
N GLN A 61 2.19 -20.41 9.27
CA GLN A 61 1.68 -20.59 10.65
C GLN A 61 0.42 -19.74 10.92
N LEU A 62 0.09 -18.81 10.01
CA LEU A 62 -1.04 -17.89 10.18
C LEU A 62 -2.40 -18.49 9.77
N LYS A 63 -2.41 -19.68 9.17
CA LYS A 63 -3.65 -20.35 8.80
C LYS A 63 -4.52 -20.61 10.03
N GLY A 64 -5.77 -20.13 9.99
CA GLY A 64 -6.72 -20.21 11.11
C GLY A 64 -6.46 -19.23 12.24
N LYS A 65 -5.44 -18.38 12.13
CA LYS A 65 -5.09 -17.38 13.14
C LYS A 65 -5.99 -16.15 13.04
N MET A 66 -6.11 -15.42 14.15
CA MET A 66 -6.86 -14.17 14.24
C MET A 66 -5.92 -12.99 14.02
N ILE A 67 -6.16 -12.22 12.95
CA ILE A 67 -5.30 -11.12 12.55
C ILE A 67 -6.08 -9.80 12.52
N GLY A 68 -5.59 -8.83 13.28
CA GLY A 68 -6.11 -7.47 13.28
C GLY A 68 -5.64 -6.67 12.08
N ALA A 69 -6.53 -5.90 11.46
CA ALA A 69 -6.20 -4.89 10.46
C ALA A 69 -6.98 -3.61 10.79
N ARG A 70 -6.29 -2.53 11.19
CA ARG A 70 -6.96 -1.27 11.56
C ARG A 70 -7.94 -0.81 10.49
N GLU A 71 -7.53 -0.91 9.25
CA GLU A 71 -8.36 -0.67 8.10
C GLU A 71 -8.13 -1.77 7.05
N TYR A 72 -9.16 -2.60 6.83
CA TYR A 72 -9.04 -3.76 5.96
C TYR A 72 -8.76 -3.40 4.50
N THR A 73 -9.28 -2.26 4.00
CA THR A 73 -9.11 -1.80 2.61
C THR A 73 -7.84 -1.01 2.36
N GLN A 74 -6.95 -0.88 3.35
CA GLN A 74 -5.69 -0.15 3.20
C GLN A 74 -4.79 -0.80 2.14
N THR A 75 -4.14 0.01 1.30
CA THR A 75 -3.24 -0.48 0.23
C THR A 75 -2.17 -1.44 0.76
N ALA A 76 -1.60 -1.14 1.94
CA ALA A 76 -0.63 -2.03 2.57
C ALA A 76 -1.21 -3.42 2.85
N GLY A 77 -2.47 -3.49 3.31
CA GLY A 77 -3.17 -4.75 3.56
C GLY A 77 -3.49 -5.51 2.28
N VAL A 78 -3.90 -4.82 1.22
CA VAL A 78 -4.14 -5.43 -0.10
C VAL A 78 -2.85 -6.08 -0.63
N TRP A 79 -1.74 -5.35 -0.61
CA TRP A 79 -0.43 -5.86 -1.00
C TRP A 79 0.00 -7.05 -0.14
N TRP A 80 -0.13 -6.94 1.18
CA TRP A 80 0.28 -8.01 2.09
C TRP A 80 -0.48 -9.30 1.81
N ARG A 81 -1.82 -9.24 1.69
CA ARG A 81 -2.65 -10.42 1.41
C ARG A 81 -2.35 -11.04 0.05
N GLY A 82 -2.14 -10.22 -0.99
CA GLY A 82 -1.76 -10.72 -2.31
C GLY A 82 -0.39 -11.40 -2.32
N LEU A 83 0.59 -10.77 -1.66
CA LEU A 83 1.93 -11.33 -1.50
C LEU A 83 1.91 -12.66 -0.74
N MET A 84 1.05 -12.79 0.29
CA MET A 84 0.94 -14.05 1.05
C MET A 84 0.39 -15.20 0.19
N ILE A 85 -0.50 -14.90 -0.74
CA ILE A 85 -1.00 -15.91 -1.71
C ILE A 85 0.14 -16.30 -2.66
N ASP A 86 0.76 -15.33 -3.33
CA ASP A 86 1.74 -15.58 -4.38
C ASP A 86 3.01 -16.28 -3.88
N GLU A 87 3.49 -15.91 -2.68
CA GLU A 87 4.79 -16.36 -2.17
C GLU A 87 4.69 -17.52 -1.16
N TYR A 88 3.57 -17.62 -0.44
CA TYR A 88 3.49 -18.52 0.70
C TYR A 88 2.29 -19.48 0.68
N ASP A 89 1.47 -19.42 -0.38
CA ASP A 89 0.24 -20.21 -0.51
C ASP A 89 -0.71 -20.05 0.71
N LEU A 90 -0.75 -18.81 1.25
CA LEU A 90 -1.64 -18.43 2.35
C LEU A 90 -2.74 -17.52 1.83
N HIS A 91 -3.94 -18.09 1.69
CA HIS A 91 -5.08 -17.34 1.18
C HIS A 91 -5.69 -16.47 2.30
N TRP A 92 -6.14 -15.26 1.96
CA TRP A 92 -6.77 -14.35 2.94
C TRP A 92 -8.03 -14.96 3.59
N ARG A 93 -8.71 -15.91 2.95
CA ARG A 93 -9.83 -16.68 3.51
C ARG A 93 -9.41 -17.69 4.58
N ASP A 94 -8.15 -18.05 4.64
CA ASP A 94 -7.60 -18.94 5.67
C ASP A 94 -7.34 -18.24 7.01
N ILE A 95 -7.61 -16.94 7.09
CA ILE A 95 -7.34 -16.09 8.24
C ILE A 95 -8.66 -15.57 8.81
N ASN A 96 -8.77 -15.53 10.14
CA ASN A 96 -9.86 -14.89 10.84
C ASN A 96 -9.55 -13.40 11.02
N TRP A 97 -10.23 -12.54 10.27
CA TRP A 97 -9.93 -11.12 10.28
C TRP A 97 -10.74 -10.38 11.32
N VAL A 98 -10.07 -9.47 12.05
CA VAL A 98 -10.73 -8.47 12.90
C VAL A 98 -10.27 -7.06 12.48
N SER A 99 -11.14 -6.06 12.63
CA SER A 99 -10.79 -4.69 12.26
C SER A 99 -11.40 -3.69 13.24
N GLU A 100 -10.90 -2.44 13.21
CA GLU A 100 -11.60 -1.33 13.85
C GLU A 100 -12.97 -1.12 13.19
N LYS A 101 -13.98 -0.70 13.96
CA LYS A 101 -15.34 -0.45 13.46
C LYS A 101 -15.39 0.59 12.34
N LYS A 102 -14.52 1.58 12.41
CA LYS A 102 -14.51 2.66 11.43
C LYS A 102 -13.64 2.30 10.23
N GLN A 103 -14.28 1.84 9.16
CA GLN A 103 -13.64 1.55 7.88
C GLN A 103 -13.98 2.64 6.86
N ARG A 104 -13.06 2.96 5.93
CA ARG A 104 -13.32 3.86 4.79
C ARG A 104 -14.28 3.24 3.79
N PHE A 105 -14.04 1.96 3.50
CA PHE A 105 -14.90 1.14 2.68
C PHE A 105 -15.17 -0.16 3.42
N ALA A 106 -16.39 -0.68 3.27
CA ALA A 106 -16.73 -1.96 3.85
C ALA A 106 -15.83 -3.07 3.26
N PRO A 107 -15.29 -3.96 4.09
CA PRO A 107 -14.66 -5.18 3.62
C PRO A 107 -15.64 -6.01 2.78
N PRO A 108 -15.15 -6.85 1.83
CA PRO A 108 -16.01 -7.85 1.19
C PRO A 108 -16.64 -8.77 2.23
N ALA A 109 -17.91 -9.11 2.05
CA ALA A 109 -18.65 -9.96 3.01
C ALA A 109 -17.98 -11.33 3.21
N GLU A 110 -17.39 -11.86 2.13
CA GLU A 110 -16.68 -13.14 2.11
C GLU A 110 -15.40 -13.15 2.96
N ALA A 111 -14.89 -11.98 3.33
CA ALA A 111 -13.74 -11.88 4.23
C ALA A 111 -14.12 -12.12 5.70
N GLY A 112 -15.41 -12.07 6.03
CA GLY A 112 -15.90 -12.36 7.39
C GLY A 112 -15.26 -11.49 8.47
N VAL A 113 -14.93 -10.23 8.13
CA VAL A 113 -14.19 -9.33 9.05
C VAL A 113 -15.08 -8.94 10.22
N GLU A 114 -14.68 -9.31 11.43
CA GLU A 114 -15.33 -8.88 12.66
C GLU A 114 -14.83 -7.48 13.06
N ALA A 115 -15.74 -6.60 13.43
CA ALA A 115 -15.41 -5.23 13.83
C ALA A 115 -15.34 -5.12 15.36
N LEU A 116 -14.21 -4.68 15.88
CA LEU A 116 -13.94 -4.52 17.31
C LEU A 116 -13.84 -3.03 17.68
N ASP A 117 -14.13 -2.72 18.95
CA ASP A 117 -13.93 -1.37 19.53
C ASP A 117 -12.58 -1.22 20.23
N GLU A 118 -11.94 -2.33 20.53
CA GLU A 118 -10.70 -2.42 21.27
C GLU A 118 -9.49 -2.00 20.44
N ASP A 119 -8.40 -1.63 21.11
CA ASP A 119 -7.11 -1.38 20.46
C ASP A 119 -6.51 -2.71 19.99
N LEU A 120 -6.51 -2.93 18.68
CA LEU A 120 -6.01 -4.17 18.07
C LEU A 120 -4.53 -4.45 18.40
N GLU A 121 -3.72 -3.42 18.59
CA GLU A 121 -2.33 -3.59 18.98
C GLU A 121 -2.22 -4.12 20.41
N GLN A 122 -3.05 -3.60 21.31
CA GLN A 122 -3.10 -4.08 22.69
C GLN A 122 -3.61 -5.53 22.76
N LEU A 123 -4.63 -5.89 21.94
CA LEU A 123 -5.12 -7.28 21.89
C LEU A 123 -4.02 -8.28 21.46
N VAL A 124 -3.09 -7.87 20.57
CA VAL A 124 -1.93 -8.73 20.24
C VAL A 124 -0.99 -8.86 21.44
N ILE A 125 -0.70 -7.76 22.13
CA ILE A 125 0.18 -7.75 23.31
C ILE A 125 -0.39 -8.65 24.40
N ASP A 126 -1.69 -8.59 24.63
CA ASP A 126 -2.40 -9.39 25.64
C ASP A 126 -2.61 -10.86 25.20
N GLY A 127 -2.36 -11.16 23.93
CA GLY A 127 -2.49 -12.51 23.35
C GLY A 127 -3.92 -12.92 23.03
N GLU A 128 -4.85 -11.96 22.93
CA GLU A 128 -6.24 -12.18 22.56
C GLU A 128 -6.40 -12.38 21.05
N ILE A 129 -5.55 -11.73 20.23
CA ILE A 129 -5.39 -11.99 18.80
C ILE A 129 -3.93 -12.32 18.48
N ASP A 130 -3.69 -13.03 17.38
CA ASP A 130 -2.36 -13.60 17.09
C ASP A 130 -1.39 -12.59 16.46
N ALA A 131 -1.91 -11.62 15.68
CA ALA A 131 -1.09 -10.64 14.96
C ALA A 131 -1.86 -9.37 14.59
N ILE A 132 -1.12 -8.31 14.25
CA ILE A 132 -1.69 -7.11 13.64
C ILE A 132 -0.99 -6.76 12.34
N LEU A 133 -1.80 -6.51 11.30
CA LEU A 133 -1.36 -6.00 10.00
C LEU A 133 -1.41 -4.47 10.03
N ALA A 134 -0.25 -3.84 10.06
CA ALA A 134 -0.12 -2.38 10.12
C ALA A 134 1.20 -1.93 9.47
N PRO A 135 1.27 -0.75 8.85
CA PRO A 135 2.53 -0.18 8.35
C PRO A 135 3.53 0.13 9.48
N SER A 136 3.02 0.39 10.68
CA SER A 136 3.79 0.65 11.90
C SER A 136 2.93 0.43 13.12
N THR A 137 3.57 0.19 14.28
CA THR A 137 2.91 0.03 15.59
C THR A 137 3.32 1.16 16.53
N ASN A 138 2.52 1.41 17.57
CA ASN A 138 2.92 2.32 18.65
C ASN A 138 4.00 1.67 19.52
N ASP A 139 3.96 0.36 19.68
CA ASP A 139 4.99 -0.42 20.36
C ASP A 139 6.36 -0.25 19.68
N GLY A 140 6.41 -0.25 18.35
CA GLY A 140 7.62 -0.04 17.57
C GLY A 140 8.30 1.32 17.76
N LYS A 141 7.60 2.31 18.33
CA LYS A 141 8.16 3.63 18.70
C LYS A 141 8.84 3.64 20.06
N LYS A 142 8.63 2.58 20.88
CA LYS A 142 9.27 2.43 22.18
C LYS A 142 10.73 1.98 22.04
N PRO A 143 11.58 2.14 23.08
CA PRO A 143 12.89 1.53 23.12
C PRO A 143 12.84 0.01 22.90
N LYS A 144 13.83 -0.55 22.17
CA LYS A 144 13.82 -1.95 21.73
C LYS A 144 13.71 -2.98 22.87
N ASP A 145 14.23 -2.65 24.04
CA ASP A 145 14.23 -3.51 25.24
C ASP A 145 12.84 -3.65 25.88
N VAL A 146 11.94 -2.68 25.64
CA VAL A 146 10.56 -2.70 26.16
C VAL A 146 9.50 -3.00 25.10
N GLN A 147 9.90 -3.24 23.85
CA GLN A 147 8.98 -3.62 22.79
C GLN A 147 8.43 -5.03 23.03
N MET A 148 7.12 -5.17 22.91
CA MET A 148 6.36 -6.42 23.08
C MET A 148 6.05 -7.09 21.74
N LEU A 149 6.16 -6.35 20.63
CA LEU A 149 5.89 -6.81 19.27
C LEU A 149 7.17 -6.85 18.43
N ARG A 150 7.16 -7.72 17.44
CA ARG A 150 8.18 -7.80 16.39
C ARG A 150 7.52 -8.12 15.04
N PRO A 151 8.18 -7.83 13.90
CA PRO A 151 7.74 -8.37 12.63
C PRO A 151 7.64 -9.89 12.65
N LEU A 152 6.70 -10.43 11.84
CA LEU A 152 6.55 -11.87 11.68
C LEU A 152 7.84 -12.53 11.16
N PHE A 153 8.44 -11.94 10.12
CA PHE A 153 9.68 -12.42 9.55
C PHE A 153 10.85 -12.11 10.47
N PRO A 154 11.65 -13.13 10.88
CA PRO A 154 12.84 -12.90 11.73
C PRO A 154 13.88 -12.01 11.06
N ASP A 155 14.04 -12.16 9.73
CA ASP A 155 14.86 -11.30 8.88
C ASP A 155 14.00 -10.72 7.77
N THR A 156 13.41 -9.58 8.07
CA THR A 156 12.51 -8.87 7.13
C THR A 156 13.27 -8.39 5.90
N GLU A 157 14.50 -7.87 6.08
CA GLU A 157 15.29 -7.32 4.99
C GLU A 157 15.69 -8.42 4.01
N ALA A 158 16.13 -9.58 4.49
CA ALA A 158 16.46 -10.71 3.62
C ALA A 158 15.25 -11.17 2.80
N ALA A 159 14.06 -11.23 3.40
CA ALA A 159 12.82 -11.60 2.70
C ALA A 159 12.44 -10.57 1.63
N GLU A 160 12.59 -9.27 1.92
CA GLU A 160 12.31 -8.17 0.98
C GLU A 160 13.29 -8.17 -0.20
N ARG A 161 14.58 -8.37 0.06
CA ARG A 161 15.63 -8.45 -0.98
C ARG A 161 15.41 -9.65 -1.91
N ASP A 162 15.10 -10.83 -1.35
CA ASP A 162 14.81 -12.04 -2.12
C ASP A 162 13.58 -11.84 -3.01
N TYR A 163 12.49 -11.30 -2.44
CA TYR A 163 11.28 -10.98 -3.19
C TYR A 163 11.57 -10.01 -4.33
N PHE A 164 12.28 -8.91 -4.07
CA PHE A 164 12.63 -7.93 -5.09
C PHE A 164 13.54 -8.50 -6.17
N ALA A 165 14.54 -9.31 -5.81
CA ALA A 165 15.45 -9.94 -6.76
C ALA A 165 14.71 -10.88 -7.74
N ARG A 166 13.66 -11.59 -7.27
CA ARG A 166 12.88 -12.51 -8.10
C ARG A 166 11.81 -11.81 -8.94
N THR A 167 11.17 -10.78 -8.42
CA THR A 167 9.99 -10.15 -9.02
C THR A 167 10.27 -8.77 -9.60
N GLY A 168 11.28 -8.07 -9.08
CA GLY A 168 11.52 -6.66 -9.34
C GLY A 168 10.38 -5.75 -8.87
N ILE A 169 9.45 -6.24 -8.05
CA ILE A 169 8.29 -5.47 -7.57
C ILE A 169 8.67 -4.72 -6.29
N TYR A 170 8.61 -3.39 -6.34
CA TYR A 170 8.61 -2.53 -5.17
C TYR A 170 7.21 -1.94 -5.00
N PRO A 171 6.40 -2.43 -4.04
CA PRO A 171 4.97 -2.16 -3.98
C PRO A 171 4.59 -0.69 -3.93
N LEU A 172 3.71 -0.26 -4.82
CA LEU A 172 3.14 1.08 -4.89
C LEU A 172 2.03 1.24 -3.85
N ASN A 173 2.11 2.29 -3.02
CA ASN A 173 1.06 2.61 -2.06
C ASN A 173 0.18 3.74 -2.50
N HIS A 174 0.79 4.82 -2.99
CA HIS A 174 0.10 6.07 -3.28
C HIS A 174 0.43 6.56 -4.68
N ALA A 175 -0.51 7.31 -5.25
CA ALA A 175 -0.31 8.12 -6.44
C ALA A 175 -0.73 9.56 -6.16
N VAL A 176 -0.23 10.50 -6.95
CA VAL A 176 -0.72 11.87 -6.96
C VAL A 176 -2.01 11.93 -7.75
N VAL A 177 -3.04 12.53 -7.17
CA VAL A 177 -4.37 12.71 -7.77
C VAL A 177 -4.71 14.19 -7.88
N ILE A 178 -5.43 14.56 -8.95
CA ILE A 178 -5.89 15.92 -9.24
C ILE A 178 -7.41 15.88 -9.32
N HIS A 179 -8.09 16.79 -8.62
CA HIS A 179 -9.54 16.89 -8.65
C HIS A 179 -10.06 17.26 -10.04
N ASN A 180 -11.19 16.68 -10.46
CA ASN A 180 -11.73 16.88 -11.81
C ASN A 180 -12.02 18.35 -12.14
N GLU A 181 -12.49 19.15 -11.18
CA GLU A 181 -12.68 20.61 -11.38
C GLU A 181 -11.36 21.34 -11.61
N THR A 182 -10.29 20.90 -10.95
CA THR A 182 -8.95 21.47 -11.17
C THR A 182 -8.43 21.13 -12.56
N LEU A 183 -8.64 19.89 -13.00
CA LEU A 183 -8.30 19.46 -14.36
C LEU A 183 -9.05 20.26 -15.41
N ALA A 184 -10.35 20.46 -15.24
CA ALA A 184 -11.18 21.25 -16.13
C ALA A 184 -10.73 22.72 -16.21
N LYS A 185 -10.32 23.30 -15.07
CA LYS A 185 -9.87 24.69 -15.00
C LYS A 185 -8.43 24.90 -15.48
N PHE A 186 -7.57 23.91 -15.27
CA PHE A 186 -6.13 23.98 -15.55
C PHE A 186 -5.68 22.72 -16.30
N PRO A 187 -5.99 22.58 -17.59
CA PRO A 187 -5.70 21.35 -18.36
C PRO A 187 -4.21 21.02 -18.48
N ASN A 188 -3.32 22.01 -18.32
CA ASN A 188 -1.87 21.79 -18.33
C ASN A 188 -1.29 21.43 -16.95
N ALA A 189 -2.07 21.49 -15.87
CA ALA A 189 -1.60 21.20 -14.51
C ALA A 189 -0.98 19.79 -14.37
N PRO A 190 -1.53 18.73 -14.98
CA PRO A 190 -0.94 17.39 -14.86
C PRO A 190 0.53 17.34 -15.30
N LYS A 191 0.84 17.91 -16.46
CA LYS A 191 2.22 17.88 -17.00
C LYS A 191 3.16 18.74 -16.17
N LEU A 192 2.74 19.94 -15.76
CA LEU A 192 3.52 20.84 -14.93
C LEU A 192 3.85 20.21 -13.57
N LEU A 193 2.88 19.51 -12.97
CA LEU A 193 3.08 18.80 -11.72
C LEU A 193 4.04 17.63 -11.90
N PHE A 194 3.85 16.81 -12.94
CA PHE A 194 4.76 15.71 -13.23
C PHE A 194 6.21 16.20 -13.35
N ASP A 195 6.45 17.24 -14.17
CA ASP A 195 7.78 17.80 -14.35
C ASP A 195 8.36 18.38 -13.07
N ALA A 196 7.54 19.04 -12.25
CA ALA A 196 7.97 19.57 -10.95
C ALA A 196 8.38 18.45 -9.98
N TYR A 197 7.63 17.33 -9.94
CA TYR A 197 7.99 16.16 -9.11
C TYR A 197 9.27 15.50 -9.60
N CYS A 198 9.47 15.36 -10.93
CA CYS A 198 10.71 14.83 -11.49
C CYS A 198 11.91 15.73 -11.15
N ALA A 199 11.76 17.05 -11.30
CA ALA A 199 12.80 18.02 -10.93
C ALA A 199 13.15 17.96 -9.44
N SER A 200 12.14 17.87 -8.57
CA SER A 200 12.33 17.74 -7.12
C SER A 200 13.07 16.44 -6.74
N LYS A 201 12.71 15.32 -7.36
CA LYS A 201 13.39 14.03 -7.15
C LYS A 201 14.85 14.10 -7.60
N LYS A 202 15.11 14.68 -8.77
CA LYS A 202 16.47 14.89 -9.30
C LYS A 202 17.33 15.72 -8.34
N GLN A 203 16.75 16.82 -7.79
CA GLN A 203 17.44 17.64 -6.79
C GLN A 203 17.74 16.85 -5.51
N PHE A 204 16.78 16.07 -5.03
CA PHE A 204 16.92 15.22 -3.83
C PHE A 204 18.10 14.23 -3.96
N TYR A 205 18.24 13.58 -5.11
CA TYR A 205 19.40 12.71 -5.36
C TYR A 205 20.71 13.49 -5.52
N ALA A 206 20.69 14.65 -6.17
CA ALA A 206 21.87 15.51 -6.33
C ALA A 206 22.40 16.05 -4.99
N GLU A 207 21.57 16.18 -3.98
CA GLU A 207 21.94 16.54 -2.61
C GLU A 207 22.48 15.34 -1.78
N GLY A 208 22.69 14.19 -2.41
CA GLY A 208 23.25 12.98 -1.77
C GLY A 208 22.24 12.19 -0.96
N SER A 209 20.96 12.48 -1.09
CA SER A 209 19.89 11.72 -0.45
C SER A 209 19.60 10.44 -1.23
N ASN A 210 19.12 9.40 -0.54
CA ASN A 210 18.84 8.10 -1.11
C ASN A 210 17.44 7.62 -0.73
N LEU A 211 16.70 7.10 -1.70
CA LEU A 211 15.37 6.50 -1.50
C LEU A 211 15.43 4.96 -1.48
N ASN A 212 16.61 4.38 -1.46
CA ASN A 212 16.78 2.94 -1.30
C ASN A 212 16.35 2.53 0.12
N PRO A 213 15.38 1.62 0.28
CA PRO A 213 14.88 1.21 1.60
C PRO A 213 15.93 0.50 2.46
N TRP A 214 16.99 0.00 1.85
CA TRP A 214 18.07 -0.72 2.54
C TRP A 214 19.32 0.14 2.78
N GLY A 215 19.32 1.40 2.30
CA GLY A 215 20.42 2.32 2.49
C GLY A 215 21.67 2.05 1.65
N ASP A 216 21.63 1.02 0.79
CA ASP A 216 22.77 0.68 -0.07
C ASP A 216 22.96 1.76 -1.15
N GLU A 217 24.21 1.97 -1.55
CA GLU A 217 24.50 2.71 -2.79
C GLU A 217 24.03 1.87 -3.99
N THR A 218 23.23 2.47 -4.87
CA THR A 218 22.78 1.84 -6.11
C THR A 218 22.52 2.90 -7.17
N ASP A 219 22.90 2.62 -8.39
CA ASP A 219 22.53 3.43 -9.56
C ASP A 219 21.09 3.16 -10.03
N LEU A 220 20.40 2.19 -9.40
CA LEU A 220 19.04 1.83 -9.75
C LEU A 220 18.04 2.82 -9.14
N ASP A 221 17.26 3.51 -9.96
CA ASP A 221 16.12 4.27 -9.49
C ASP A 221 14.99 3.30 -9.06
N LEU A 222 14.84 3.11 -7.75
CA LEU A 222 13.81 2.26 -7.16
C LEU A 222 12.43 2.93 -7.16
N ILE A 223 12.37 4.24 -7.43
CA ILE A 223 11.12 5.04 -7.41
C ILE A 223 10.93 5.78 -8.75
N PRO A 224 10.92 5.09 -9.89
CA PRO A 224 10.69 5.74 -11.16
C PRO A 224 9.26 6.30 -11.21
N PHE A 225 9.11 7.55 -11.71
CA PHE A 225 7.82 8.09 -12.08
C PHE A 225 7.50 7.76 -13.54
N GLY A 226 6.25 7.97 -13.94
CA GLY A 226 5.76 7.62 -15.26
C GLY A 226 5.14 6.24 -15.34
N LEU A 227 4.46 5.96 -16.46
CA LEU A 227 3.88 4.65 -16.77
C LEU A 227 4.91 3.76 -17.50
N THR A 228 6.09 3.60 -16.91
CA THR A 228 7.08 2.64 -17.39
C THR A 228 6.51 1.22 -17.40
N ASP A 229 7.05 0.31 -18.21
CA ASP A 229 6.60 -1.09 -18.24
C ASP A 229 6.58 -1.71 -16.84
N LYS A 230 7.59 -1.40 -16.01
CA LYS A 230 7.66 -1.88 -14.63
C LYS A 230 6.55 -1.30 -13.75
N ASN A 231 6.29 0.00 -13.83
CA ASN A 231 5.18 0.62 -13.08
C ASN A 231 3.83 0.06 -13.54
N ARG A 232 3.63 -0.16 -14.82
CA ARG A 232 2.42 -0.82 -15.36
C ARG A 232 2.27 -2.23 -14.80
N GLU A 233 3.35 -3.02 -14.74
CA GLU A 233 3.35 -4.36 -14.15
C GLU A 233 2.93 -4.30 -12.65
N ILE A 234 3.51 -3.39 -11.89
CA ILE A 234 3.20 -3.24 -10.45
C ILE A 234 1.74 -2.80 -10.23
N VAL A 235 1.24 -1.85 -11.03
CA VAL A 235 -0.18 -1.43 -10.96
C VAL A 235 -1.11 -2.58 -11.34
N ARG A 236 -0.82 -3.36 -12.41
CA ARG A 236 -1.60 -4.55 -12.77
C ARG A 236 -1.61 -5.59 -11.65
N THR A 237 -0.48 -5.78 -10.98
CA THR A 237 -0.39 -6.69 -9.83
C THR A 237 -1.30 -6.22 -8.69
N LEU A 238 -1.30 -4.93 -8.37
CA LEU A 238 -2.22 -4.38 -7.36
C LEU A 238 -3.70 -4.53 -7.77
N MET A 239 -4.01 -4.28 -9.05
CA MET A 239 -5.38 -4.47 -9.58
C MET A 239 -5.81 -5.93 -9.49
N ARG A 240 -4.93 -6.88 -9.83
CA ARG A 240 -5.19 -8.32 -9.67
C ARG A 240 -5.47 -8.65 -8.21
N TYR A 241 -4.67 -8.17 -7.27
CA TYR A 241 -4.89 -8.38 -5.84
C TYR A 241 -6.21 -7.79 -5.35
N LEU A 242 -6.60 -6.61 -5.83
CA LEU A 242 -7.89 -6.01 -5.51
C LEU A 242 -9.06 -6.87 -6.02
N HIS A 243 -8.95 -7.40 -7.23
CA HIS A 243 -9.96 -8.27 -7.83
C HIS A 243 -10.05 -9.63 -7.10
N GLU A 244 -8.93 -10.31 -6.86
CA GLU A 244 -8.86 -11.59 -6.15
C GLU A 244 -9.35 -11.50 -4.70
N GLN A 245 -9.22 -10.30 -4.09
CA GLN A 245 -9.72 -9.99 -2.76
C GLN A 245 -11.13 -9.39 -2.78
N LEU A 246 -11.82 -9.40 -3.91
CA LEU A 246 -13.21 -8.97 -4.09
C LEU A 246 -13.48 -7.48 -3.78
N PHE A 247 -12.47 -6.62 -3.88
CA PHE A 247 -12.64 -5.18 -3.71
C PHE A 247 -13.18 -4.49 -4.95
N ILE A 248 -12.82 -5.01 -6.13
CA ILE A 248 -13.28 -4.55 -7.44
C ILE A 248 -13.90 -5.69 -8.23
N SER A 249 -14.88 -5.37 -9.06
CA SER A 249 -15.67 -6.35 -9.82
C SER A 249 -14.97 -6.78 -11.10
N ASN A 250 -14.21 -5.88 -11.72
CA ASN A 250 -13.51 -6.09 -12.97
C ASN A 250 -12.08 -5.55 -12.88
N LEU A 251 -11.21 -6.02 -13.77
CA LEU A 251 -9.90 -5.42 -13.96
C LEU A 251 -10.06 -4.20 -14.88
N PRO A 252 -9.90 -2.96 -14.37
CA PRO A 252 -10.00 -1.78 -15.21
C PRO A 252 -8.85 -1.71 -16.22
N ASP A 253 -9.04 -0.96 -17.29
CA ASP A 253 -7.91 -0.56 -18.14
C ASP A 253 -7.00 0.36 -17.35
N ILE A 254 -5.70 0.04 -17.35
CA ILE A 254 -4.71 0.81 -16.60
C ILE A 254 -4.61 2.26 -17.09
N ASP A 255 -4.75 2.49 -18.38
CA ASP A 255 -4.67 3.85 -18.93
C ASP A 255 -5.86 4.70 -18.48
N GLY A 256 -7.04 4.10 -18.24
CA GLY A 256 -8.21 4.76 -17.68
C GLY A 256 -8.09 5.20 -16.21
N LEU A 257 -7.03 4.77 -15.52
CA LEU A 257 -6.73 5.24 -14.16
C LEU A 257 -6.01 6.60 -14.14
N PHE A 258 -5.42 7.02 -15.23
CA PHE A 258 -4.60 8.22 -15.30
C PHE A 258 -5.20 9.25 -16.24
N VAL A 259 -4.76 10.51 -16.11
CA VAL A 259 -5.16 11.56 -17.06
C VAL A 259 -4.69 11.20 -18.46
N ASP A 260 -5.40 11.69 -19.49
CA ASP A 260 -5.05 11.41 -20.88
C ASP A 260 -3.64 11.93 -21.23
N GLY A 261 -2.97 11.25 -22.15
CA GLY A 261 -1.69 11.66 -22.69
C GLY A 261 -0.47 11.40 -21.81
N VAL A 262 -0.60 10.63 -20.73
CA VAL A 262 0.53 10.30 -19.83
C VAL A 262 1.31 9.05 -20.24
N ALA A 263 0.90 8.35 -21.28
CA ALA A 263 1.48 7.05 -21.65
C ALA A 263 3.00 7.11 -21.89
N ASP A 264 3.49 8.23 -22.41
CA ASP A 264 4.91 8.45 -22.74
C ASP A 264 5.65 9.27 -21.66
N TRP A 265 4.99 9.58 -20.54
CA TRP A 265 5.66 10.32 -19.46
C TRP A 265 6.57 9.38 -18.70
N VAL A 266 7.84 9.69 -18.74
CA VAL A 266 8.90 8.99 -18.02
C VAL A 266 9.77 10.01 -17.30
N ASP A 267 10.29 9.58 -16.18
CA ASP A 267 11.23 10.32 -15.38
C ASP A 267 12.65 10.03 -15.93
N VAL A 268 13.33 11.05 -16.45
CA VAL A 268 14.64 10.98 -17.12
C VAL A 268 15.69 11.74 -16.35
#